data_664b6b924a2c6fad5d6056f98c244a0d
#
_entry.id   664b6b924a2c6fad5d6056f98c244a0d
#
_cell.length_a   1.000
_cell.length_b   1.000
_cell.length_c   1.000
_cell.angle_alpha   90.00
_cell.angle_beta   90.00
_cell.angle_gamma   90.00
#
_symmetry.space_group_name_H-M   'P 1'
#
loop_
_entity.id
_entity.type
_entity.pdbx_description
1 polymer ?
#
loop_
_entity_poly.entity_id
_entity_poly.type
_entity_poly.pdbx_seq_one_letter_code
_entity_poly.pdbx_strand_id
1 'polypeptide(L)'
;MKKEFIDVINKLANKGKELGFYHLNMENESFDGKHLTVKGKEYIYFSSCSYMGLETNEKMKLAAIDAVQRYGTQFSSSRTSISLTLYEELEDLLGKIYGKPTYLAPTTSLGHISIIPTIMDTRDAIIMDQQVHNSVKNAVQMVKGDGVYTEILKHNKIDYLETRIQILKQSYDRVWYMCDSVYSIFGDTAPFKDITPLLDRYEQFHLYVDDAHGMSWAGKHGRGYVLNQMPFHEHMIVTSSLAKGFGSCGGALIFNDEAQKELIRNCSSSSIFSGPLQPAVLGASIASAKIHLSNEIETMQDELFERMFYFVQTAANHNIPIINNEMTPIFYVAIGKPEVGQKLSLFLQNEGYFSNYMVFPTVPMKNSGMRITLTRHHSLQDIQKLLERVAYGFEKIMKEENYSMEELYEDFSMIDPSKSNKVEPVIRLKVA
;
A
#
# COMPACT_ATOMS: atom_id res chain seq x y z
N MET A 1 4.99 -30.49 -2.33
CA MET A 1 4.92 -29.29 -1.47
C MET A 1 4.45 -28.04 -2.22
N LYS A 2 5.19 -27.49 -3.22
CA LYS A 2 4.75 -26.28 -3.96
C LYS A 2 3.43 -26.50 -4.73
N LYS A 3 3.23 -27.65 -5.36
CA LYS A 3 2.00 -27.99 -6.12
C LYS A 3 0.80 -28.15 -5.19
N GLU A 4 0.94 -28.89 -4.11
CA GLU A 4 -0.12 -29.07 -3.09
C GLU A 4 -0.57 -27.73 -2.48
N PHE A 5 0.36 -26.83 -2.21
CA PHE A 5 0.05 -25.50 -1.71
C PHE A 5 -0.76 -24.68 -2.73
N ILE A 6 -0.37 -24.73 -4.02
CA ILE A 6 -1.12 -24.07 -5.10
C ILE A 6 -2.54 -24.65 -5.20
N ASP A 7 -2.69 -25.97 -5.10
CA ASP A 7 -3.99 -26.63 -5.15
C ASP A 7 -4.91 -26.21 -3.98
N VAL A 8 -4.33 -26.04 -2.78
CA VAL A 8 -5.07 -25.52 -1.61
C VAL A 8 -5.52 -24.07 -1.86
N ILE A 9 -4.63 -23.20 -2.31
CA ILE A 9 -4.98 -21.81 -2.63
C ILE A 9 -6.07 -21.75 -3.70
N ASN A 10 -5.95 -22.54 -4.76
CA ASN A 10 -6.93 -22.54 -5.83
C ASN A 10 -8.33 -23.01 -5.34
N LYS A 11 -8.39 -24.02 -4.46
CA LYS A 11 -9.64 -24.44 -3.83
C LYS A 11 -10.28 -23.33 -2.97
N LEU A 12 -9.46 -22.63 -2.16
CA LEU A 12 -9.93 -21.52 -1.34
C LEU A 12 -10.42 -20.35 -2.18
N ALA A 13 -9.71 -20.02 -3.26
CA ALA A 13 -10.10 -18.97 -4.19
C ALA A 13 -11.42 -19.29 -4.91
N ASN A 14 -11.60 -20.54 -5.36
CA ASN A 14 -12.87 -20.98 -5.98
C ASN A 14 -14.04 -20.92 -4.99
N LYS A 15 -13.84 -21.38 -3.75
CA LYS A 15 -14.85 -21.24 -2.69
C LYS A 15 -15.18 -19.75 -2.41
N GLY A 16 -14.17 -18.88 -2.37
CA GLY A 16 -14.38 -17.43 -2.19
C GLY A 16 -15.13 -16.80 -3.37
N LYS A 17 -14.90 -17.27 -4.59
CA LYS A 17 -15.66 -16.86 -5.80
C LYS A 17 -17.14 -17.28 -5.72
N GLU A 18 -17.41 -18.52 -5.31
CA GLU A 18 -18.77 -19.04 -5.12
C GLU A 18 -19.53 -18.22 -4.05
N LEU A 19 -18.83 -17.81 -2.98
CA LEU A 19 -19.37 -17.01 -1.89
C LEU A 19 -19.50 -15.51 -2.23
N GLY A 20 -19.02 -15.07 -3.39
CA GLY A 20 -19.10 -13.65 -3.80
C GLY A 20 -18.05 -12.74 -3.15
N PHE A 21 -16.87 -13.25 -2.85
CA PHE A 21 -15.76 -12.44 -2.31
C PHE A 21 -14.70 -12.10 -3.35
N TYR A 22 -14.54 -12.92 -4.39
CA TYR A 22 -13.46 -12.79 -5.37
C TYR A 22 -13.99 -12.83 -6.81
N HIS A 23 -13.22 -12.21 -7.73
CA HIS A 23 -13.48 -12.21 -9.17
C HIS A 23 -14.87 -11.68 -9.54
N LEU A 24 -15.29 -10.62 -8.87
CA LEU A 24 -16.55 -9.93 -9.15
C LEU A 24 -16.35 -8.88 -10.25
N ASN A 25 -17.38 -8.65 -11.03
CA ASN A 25 -17.41 -7.61 -12.06
C ASN A 25 -18.39 -6.52 -11.65
N MET A 26 -17.98 -5.27 -11.79
CA MET A 26 -18.84 -4.11 -11.65
C MET A 26 -19.73 -4.00 -12.88
N GLU A 27 -21.02 -3.77 -12.67
CA GLU A 27 -22.06 -3.68 -13.72
C GLU A 27 -22.52 -2.23 -13.98
N ASN A 28 -21.99 -1.25 -13.25
CA ASN A 28 -22.33 0.15 -13.43
C ASN A 28 -21.89 0.65 -14.81
N GLU A 29 -22.70 1.50 -15.47
CA GLU A 29 -22.33 2.21 -16.70
C GLU A 29 -21.24 3.27 -16.45
N SER A 30 -21.19 3.82 -15.24
CA SER A 30 -20.19 4.78 -14.78
C SER A 30 -19.82 4.53 -13.33
N PHE A 31 -18.63 4.96 -12.91
CA PHE A 31 -18.14 4.82 -11.54
C PHE A 31 -18.01 6.21 -10.89
N ASP A 32 -18.63 6.38 -9.74
CA ASP A 32 -18.60 7.61 -8.96
C ASP A 32 -17.54 7.65 -7.84
N GLY A 33 -16.75 6.58 -7.72
CA GLY A 33 -15.70 6.42 -6.71
C GLY A 33 -16.07 5.54 -5.52
N LYS A 34 -17.37 5.27 -5.26
CA LYS A 34 -17.79 4.49 -4.11
C LYS A 34 -18.95 3.52 -4.30
N HIS A 35 -19.81 3.69 -5.31
CA HIS A 35 -20.95 2.80 -5.50
C HIS A 35 -20.67 1.74 -6.55
N LEU A 36 -20.88 0.50 -6.21
CA LEU A 36 -20.75 -0.66 -7.10
C LEU A 36 -22.07 -1.39 -7.25
N THR A 37 -22.40 -1.78 -8.46
CA THR A 37 -23.46 -2.78 -8.73
C THR A 37 -22.79 -4.09 -9.14
N VAL A 38 -23.10 -5.14 -8.41
CA VAL A 38 -22.58 -6.50 -8.68
C VAL A 38 -23.74 -7.48 -8.58
N LYS A 39 -24.01 -8.23 -9.65
CA LYS A 39 -25.14 -9.17 -9.75
C LYS A 39 -26.48 -8.52 -9.38
N GLY A 40 -26.69 -7.29 -9.91
CA GLY A 40 -27.90 -6.50 -9.69
C GLY A 40 -28.07 -5.92 -8.29
N LYS A 41 -27.08 -6.02 -7.41
CA LYS A 41 -27.11 -5.48 -6.04
C LYS A 41 -26.12 -4.33 -5.90
N GLU A 42 -26.57 -3.23 -5.28
CA GLU A 42 -25.74 -2.06 -5.00
C GLU A 42 -24.98 -2.21 -3.67
N TYR A 43 -23.74 -1.69 -3.67
CA TYR A 43 -22.83 -1.69 -2.51
C TYR A 43 -22.12 -0.33 -2.40
N ILE A 44 -21.86 0.08 -1.16
CA ILE A 44 -20.83 1.07 -0.85
C ILE A 44 -19.49 0.31 -0.71
N TYR A 45 -18.49 0.74 -1.49
CA TYR A 45 -17.22 0.04 -1.70
C TYR A 45 -16.11 0.56 -0.79
N PHE A 46 -15.77 -0.19 0.25
CA PHE A 46 -14.74 0.13 1.24
C PHE A 46 -13.43 -0.68 1.04
N SER A 47 -13.07 -0.97 -0.20
CA SER A 47 -11.85 -1.75 -0.52
C SER A 47 -10.93 -1.07 -1.53
N SER A 48 -11.27 0.15 -1.98
CA SER A 48 -10.44 0.89 -2.93
C SER A 48 -9.17 1.42 -2.27
N CYS A 49 -8.05 1.35 -2.99
CA CYS A 49 -6.81 2.04 -2.60
C CYS A 49 -6.68 3.45 -3.21
N SER A 50 -7.74 3.98 -3.81
CA SER A 50 -7.77 5.33 -4.39
C SER A 50 -8.01 6.42 -3.32
N TYR A 51 -7.31 6.36 -2.23
CA TYR A 51 -7.50 7.16 -1.01
C TYR A 51 -7.94 8.61 -1.23
N MET A 52 -7.30 9.28 -2.20
CA MET A 52 -7.54 10.69 -2.53
C MET A 52 -8.76 10.93 -3.45
N GLY A 53 -9.38 9.86 -3.99
CA GLY A 53 -10.52 9.96 -4.91
C GLY A 53 -10.18 10.68 -6.21
N LEU A 54 -8.93 10.62 -6.65
CA LEU A 54 -8.47 11.30 -7.86
C LEU A 54 -8.82 10.55 -9.15
N GLU A 55 -9.13 9.26 -9.08
CA GLU A 55 -9.47 8.41 -10.24
C GLU A 55 -10.72 8.88 -11.00
N THR A 56 -11.59 9.64 -10.34
CA THR A 56 -12.79 10.24 -10.96
C THR A 56 -12.64 11.73 -11.23
N ASN A 57 -11.46 12.32 -10.97
CA ASN A 57 -11.24 13.77 -11.09
C ASN A 57 -11.34 14.23 -12.55
N GLU A 58 -12.11 15.29 -12.79
CA GLU A 58 -12.41 15.78 -14.14
C GLU A 58 -11.16 16.34 -14.85
N LYS A 59 -10.27 17.03 -14.14
CA LYS A 59 -9.02 17.54 -14.74
C LYS A 59 -8.15 16.38 -15.25
N MET A 60 -8.13 15.26 -14.55
CA MET A 60 -7.36 14.07 -14.96
C MET A 60 -8.00 13.39 -16.17
N LYS A 61 -9.32 13.25 -16.20
CA LYS A 61 -10.05 12.68 -17.36
C LYS A 61 -9.82 13.50 -18.62
N LEU A 62 -9.96 14.82 -18.54
CA LEU A 62 -9.74 15.73 -19.68
C LEU A 62 -8.28 15.66 -20.18
N ALA A 63 -7.30 15.59 -19.28
CA ALA A 63 -5.89 15.46 -19.64
C ALA A 63 -5.58 14.10 -20.32
N ALA A 64 -6.24 13.02 -19.88
CA ALA A 64 -6.14 11.72 -20.53
C ALA A 64 -6.70 11.76 -21.97
N ILE A 65 -7.86 12.39 -22.15
CA ILE A 65 -8.52 12.56 -23.48
C ILE A 65 -7.63 13.38 -24.40
N ASP A 66 -7.10 14.53 -23.95
CA ASP A 66 -6.16 15.35 -24.72
C ASP A 66 -4.93 14.56 -25.16
N ALA A 67 -4.33 13.81 -24.26
CA ALA A 67 -3.15 13.01 -24.56
C ALA A 67 -3.45 11.93 -25.61
N VAL A 68 -4.62 11.29 -25.56
CA VAL A 68 -5.06 10.32 -26.58
C VAL A 68 -5.30 11.01 -27.92
N GLN A 69 -5.94 12.18 -27.95
CA GLN A 69 -6.18 12.92 -29.19
C GLN A 69 -4.87 13.33 -29.88
N ARG A 70 -3.84 13.68 -29.13
CA ARG A 70 -2.54 14.13 -29.64
C ARG A 70 -1.63 12.99 -30.07
N TYR A 71 -1.60 11.89 -29.33
CA TYR A 71 -0.58 10.85 -29.48
C TYR A 71 -1.16 9.45 -29.77
N GLY A 72 -2.48 9.31 -29.83
CA GLY A 72 -3.14 8.01 -29.99
C GLY A 72 -3.18 7.20 -28.69
N THR A 73 -3.63 5.94 -28.81
CA THR A 73 -3.80 5.05 -27.65
C THR A 73 -2.51 4.38 -27.19
N GLN A 74 -1.48 4.34 -28.06
CA GLN A 74 -0.20 3.73 -27.82
C GLN A 74 0.85 4.45 -28.68
N PHE A 75 2.11 4.60 -28.19
CA PHE A 75 3.16 5.28 -28.94
C PHE A 75 4.29 4.33 -29.35
N SER A 76 4.87 3.58 -28.42
CA SER A 76 6.04 2.73 -28.66
C SER A 76 5.99 1.47 -27.82
N SER A 77 6.75 0.44 -28.23
CA SER A 77 6.96 -0.78 -27.44
C SER A 77 8.06 -0.64 -26.38
N SER A 78 8.88 0.42 -26.45
CA SER A 78 9.97 0.71 -25.51
C SER A 78 10.29 2.20 -25.47
N ARG A 79 10.81 2.69 -24.35
CA ARG A 79 11.30 4.07 -24.19
C ARG A 79 12.76 4.25 -24.65
N THR A 80 13.46 3.17 -25.02
CA THR A 80 14.92 3.20 -25.23
C THR A 80 15.35 4.09 -26.38
N SER A 81 14.68 4.00 -27.53
CA SER A 81 15.08 4.75 -28.73
C SER A 81 14.41 6.11 -28.81
N ILE A 82 13.11 6.18 -28.49
CA ILE A 82 12.33 7.41 -28.55
C ILE A 82 11.19 7.34 -27.54
N SER A 83 10.91 8.46 -26.92
CA SER A 83 9.88 8.59 -25.86
C SER A 83 9.04 9.84 -26.10
N LEU A 84 7.83 9.88 -25.56
CA LEU A 84 7.04 11.10 -25.53
C LEU A 84 7.61 12.11 -24.53
N THR A 85 7.59 13.39 -24.86
CA THR A 85 7.98 14.48 -23.94
C THR A 85 7.12 14.51 -22.66
N LEU A 86 5.93 13.91 -22.68
CA LEU A 86 5.09 13.73 -21.49
C LEU A 86 5.80 12.96 -20.36
N TYR A 87 6.75 12.08 -20.69
CA TYR A 87 7.56 11.39 -19.68
C TYR A 87 8.49 12.35 -18.95
N GLU A 88 9.18 13.21 -19.68
CA GLU A 88 10.08 14.21 -19.09
C GLU A 88 9.26 15.19 -18.21
N GLU A 89 8.13 15.69 -18.74
CA GLU A 89 7.25 16.56 -17.97
C GLU A 89 6.80 15.90 -16.67
N LEU A 90 6.37 14.63 -16.71
CA LEU A 90 5.90 13.92 -15.52
C LEU A 90 7.06 13.62 -14.55
N GLU A 91 8.23 13.18 -15.02
CA GLU A 91 9.41 12.93 -14.19
C GLU A 91 9.87 14.22 -13.49
N ASP A 92 9.85 15.36 -14.18
CA ASP A 92 10.16 16.68 -13.60
C ASP A 92 9.15 17.11 -12.53
N LEU A 93 7.86 16.91 -12.78
CA LEU A 93 6.81 17.23 -11.80
C LEU A 93 6.92 16.33 -10.56
N LEU A 94 7.14 15.04 -10.73
CA LEU A 94 7.39 14.13 -9.62
C LEU A 94 8.69 14.47 -8.89
N GLY A 95 9.73 14.84 -9.61
CA GLY A 95 10.97 15.36 -9.02
C GLY A 95 10.74 16.57 -8.10
N LYS A 96 9.82 17.48 -8.48
CA LYS A 96 9.41 18.60 -7.62
C LYS A 96 8.61 18.16 -6.39
N ILE A 97 7.75 17.15 -6.54
CA ILE A 97 6.97 16.58 -5.42
C ILE A 97 7.90 15.94 -4.39
N TYR A 98 8.83 15.10 -4.84
CA TYR A 98 9.74 14.36 -3.96
C TYR A 98 10.99 15.15 -3.54
N GLY A 99 11.35 16.18 -4.29
CA GLY A 99 12.62 16.92 -4.10
C GLY A 99 13.85 16.11 -4.52
N LYS A 100 13.69 15.08 -5.38
CA LYS A 100 14.72 14.12 -5.77
C LYS A 100 14.51 13.61 -7.20
N PRO A 101 15.58 13.19 -7.88
CA PRO A 101 15.48 12.56 -9.19
C PRO A 101 14.52 11.38 -9.20
N THR A 102 13.58 11.39 -10.13
CA THR A 102 12.52 10.39 -10.22
C THR A 102 12.46 9.80 -11.62
N TYR A 103 12.39 8.46 -11.70
CA TYR A 103 12.20 7.71 -12.94
C TYR A 103 10.83 7.00 -12.93
N LEU A 104 10.19 6.92 -14.09
CA LEU A 104 8.88 6.30 -14.25
C LEU A 104 8.99 4.85 -14.72
N ALA A 105 8.42 3.93 -13.95
CA ALA A 105 8.19 2.54 -14.35
C ALA A 105 6.72 2.31 -14.74
N PRO A 106 6.42 1.32 -15.61
CA PRO A 106 5.04 0.99 -15.98
C PRO A 106 4.16 0.57 -14.80
N THR A 107 4.74 -0.04 -13.77
CA THR A 107 4.13 -0.36 -12.48
C THR A 107 5.20 -0.32 -11.39
N THR A 108 4.79 -0.16 -10.12
CA THR A 108 5.71 -0.27 -8.97
C THR A 108 6.39 -1.65 -8.95
N SER A 109 5.66 -2.73 -9.28
CA SER A 109 6.22 -4.09 -9.32
C SER A 109 7.34 -4.24 -10.36
N LEU A 110 7.18 -3.66 -11.55
CA LEU A 110 8.27 -3.60 -12.55
C LEU A 110 9.39 -2.66 -12.09
N GLY A 111 9.09 -1.63 -11.33
CA GLY A 111 10.06 -0.78 -10.68
C GLY A 111 11.01 -1.57 -9.76
N HIS A 112 10.48 -2.45 -8.91
CA HIS A 112 11.30 -3.31 -8.06
C HIS A 112 12.19 -4.24 -8.90
N ILE A 113 11.63 -4.84 -9.97
CA ILE A 113 12.39 -5.69 -10.92
C ILE A 113 13.42 -4.85 -11.70
N SER A 114 13.20 -3.56 -11.88
CA SER A 114 14.18 -2.65 -12.48
C SER A 114 15.35 -2.37 -11.53
N ILE A 115 15.06 -2.02 -10.28
CA ILE A 115 16.05 -1.52 -9.32
C ILE A 115 16.89 -2.66 -8.74
N ILE A 116 16.22 -3.64 -8.13
CA ILE A 116 16.89 -4.63 -7.28
C ILE A 116 17.96 -5.42 -8.07
N PRO A 117 17.67 -6.02 -9.23
CA PRO A 117 18.67 -6.74 -10.01
C PRO A 117 19.73 -5.84 -10.68
N THR A 118 19.48 -4.54 -10.80
CA THR A 118 20.44 -3.63 -11.43
C THR A 118 21.45 -3.06 -10.43
N ILE A 119 21.03 -2.88 -9.17
CA ILE A 119 21.87 -2.19 -8.16
C ILE A 119 22.56 -3.19 -7.22
N MET A 120 21.93 -4.35 -6.95
CA MET A 120 22.40 -5.28 -5.93
C MET A 120 23.14 -6.47 -6.53
N ASP A 121 24.28 -6.82 -5.94
CA ASP A 121 25.13 -7.93 -6.38
C ASP A 121 25.60 -8.80 -5.19
N THR A 122 26.48 -9.76 -5.44
CA THR A 122 26.96 -10.73 -4.42
C THR A 122 27.78 -10.11 -3.29
N ARG A 123 28.13 -8.82 -3.38
CA ARG A 123 28.79 -8.07 -2.28
C ARG A 123 27.78 -7.45 -1.33
N ASP A 124 26.48 -7.59 -1.64
CA ASP A 124 25.38 -7.07 -0.82
C ASP A 124 24.74 -8.17 0.01
N ALA A 125 24.21 -7.78 1.18
CA ALA A 125 23.28 -8.57 1.95
C ALA A 125 21.90 -7.89 1.97
N ILE A 126 20.84 -8.66 1.78
CA ILE A 126 19.46 -8.16 1.78
C ILE A 126 18.71 -8.74 2.98
N ILE A 127 18.17 -7.86 3.80
CA ILE A 127 17.26 -8.17 4.91
C ILE A 127 15.87 -7.66 4.51
N MET A 128 14.90 -8.55 4.38
CA MET A 128 13.51 -8.18 4.07
C MET A 128 12.66 -8.21 5.33
N ASP A 129 11.83 -7.19 5.55
CA ASP A 129 10.73 -7.31 6.51
C ASP A 129 9.81 -8.48 6.12
N GLN A 130 9.30 -9.21 7.12
CA GLN A 130 8.42 -10.36 6.90
C GLN A 130 7.15 -9.98 6.12
N GLN A 131 6.66 -8.75 6.29
CA GLN A 131 5.45 -8.26 5.67
C GLN A 131 5.70 -7.39 4.43
N VAL A 132 6.95 -7.15 4.02
CA VAL A 132 7.25 -6.40 2.79
C VAL A 132 6.47 -6.96 1.61
N HIS A 133 6.01 -6.08 0.73
CA HIS A 133 5.14 -6.45 -0.39
C HIS A 133 5.74 -7.56 -1.26
N ASN A 134 4.88 -8.45 -1.75
CA ASN A 134 5.32 -9.64 -2.50
C ASN A 134 6.08 -9.30 -3.79
N SER A 135 5.85 -8.15 -4.41
CA SER A 135 6.61 -7.70 -5.58
C SER A 135 8.09 -7.45 -5.28
N VAL A 136 8.40 -6.92 -4.08
CA VAL A 136 9.78 -6.77 -3.59
C VAL A 136 10.40 -8.15 -3.39
N LYS A 137 9.69 -9.07 -2.70
CA LYS A 137 10.16 -10.46 -2.52
C LYS A 137 10.44 -11.16 -3.84
N ASN A 138 9.58 -10.97 -4.84
CA ASN A 138 9.78 -11.56 -6.18
C ASN A 138 11.02 -11.00 -6.87
N ALA A 139 11.27 -9.70 -6.79
CA ALA A 139 12.47 -9.10 -7.35
C ALA A 139 13.76 -9.56 -6.63
N VAL A 140 13.71 -9.71 -5.29
CA VAL A 140 14.82 -10.27 -4.50
C VAL A 140 15.10 -11.73 -4.86
N GLN A 141 14.09 -12.54 -5.23
CA GLN A 141 14.34 -13.92 -5.68
C GLN A 141 15.21 -13.99 -6.96
N MET A 142 15.19 -12.96 -7.81
CA MET A 142 16.06 -12.91 -9.00
C MET A 142 17.53 -12.85 -8.57
N VAL A 143 17.89 -11.89 -7.73
CA VAL A 143 19.29 -11.71 -7.26
C VAL A 143 19.74 -12.81 -6.30
N LYS A 144 18.81 -13.41 -5.56
CA LYS A 144 19.10 -14.61 -4.76
C LYS A 144 19.54 -15.78 -5.64
N GLY A 145 18.95 -15.92 -6.84
CA GLY A 145 19.37 -16.89 -7.84
C GLY A 145 20.80 -16.67 -8.30
N ASP A 146 21.26 -15.42 -8.32
CA ASP A 146 22.62 -14.99 -8.69
C ASP A 146 23.62 -15.05 -7.51
N GLY A 147 23.19 -15.51 -6.32
CA GLY A 147 24.05 -15.74 -5.16
C GLY A 147 24.08 -14.60 -4.14
N VAL A 148 23.23 -13.57 -4.26
CA VAL A 148 23.08 -12.50 -3.27
C VAL A 148 22.55 -13.09 -1.95
N TYR A 149 23.17 -12.74 -0.83
CA TYR A 149 22.70 -13.15 0.50
C TYR A 149 21.35 -12.51 0.82
N THR A 150 20.39 -13.32 1.26
CA THR A 150 19.04 -12.84 1.59
C THR A 150 18.49 -13.48 2.85
N GLU A 151 17.90 -12.70 3.73
CA GLU A 151 17.18 -13.18 4.91
C GLU A 151 15.87 -12.42 5.15
N ILE A 152 14.98 -13.02 5.96
CA ILE A 152 13.70 -12.41 6.35
C ILE A 152 13.76 -12.11 7.85
N LEU A 153 13.45 -10.86 8.19
CA LEU A 153 13.33 -10.39 9.56
C LEU A 153 11.87 -10.43 10.00
N LYS A 154 11.62 -10.80 11.26
CA LYS A 154 10.28 -10.66 11.85
C LYS A 154 9.84 -9.19 11.74
N HIS A 155 8.57 -9.01 11.43
CA HIS A 155 7.98 -7.71 11.20
C HIS A 155 8.31 -6.68 12.27
N ASN A 156 8.84 -5.52 11.84
CA ASN A 156 9.17 -4.35 12.66
C ASN A 156 10.10 -4.62 13.87
N LYS A 157 10.96 -5.67 13.82
CA LYS A 157 11.92 -5.99 14.89
C LYS A 157 13.25 -5.26 14.70
N ILE A 158 13.27 -3.96 15.00
CA ILE A 158 14.44 -3.08 14.73
C ILE A 158 15.66 -3.39 15.60
N ASP A 159 15.48 -3.80 16.86
CA ASP A 159 16.61 -4.24 17.71
C ASP A 159 17.35 -5.44 17.09
N TYR A 160 16.59 -6.35 16.49
CA TYR A 160 17.17 -7.48 15.79
C TYR A 160 17.79 -7.08 14.45
N LEU A 161 17.20 -6.10 13.75
CA LEU A 161 17.78 -5.51 12.54
C LEU A 161 19.16 -4.95 12.81
N GLU A 162 19.34 -4.15 13.86
CA GLU A 162 20.64 -3.59 14.22
C GLU A 162 21.68 -4.69 14.48
N THR A 163 21.29 -5.75 15.19
CA THR A 163 22.16 -6.92 15.42
C THR A 163 22.59 -7.55 14.09
N ARG A 164 21.67 -7.69 13.14
CA ARG A 164 22.00 -8.25 11.81
C ARG A 164 22.92 -7.35 11.00
N ILE A 165 22.70 -6.03 11.03
CA ILE A 165 23.59 -5.05 10.38
C ILE A 165 25.02 -5.20 10.93
N GLN A 166 25.19 -5.28 12.27
CA GLN A 166 26.50 -5.42 12.91
C GLN A 166 27.25 -6.69 12.48
N ILE A 167 26.53 -7.79 12.27
CA ILE A 167 27.11 -9.04 11.80
C ILE A 167 27.46 -8.98 10.31
N LEU A 168 26.49 -8.58 9.47
CA LEU A 168 26.61 -8.67 8.02
C LEU A 168 27.61 -7.66 7.44
N LYS A 169 27.74 -6.47 8.02
CA LYS A 169 28.72 -5.46 7.59
C LYS A 169 30.20 -5.93 7.68
N GLN A 170 30.47 -7.04 8.36
CA GLN A 170 31.82 -7.62 8.41
C GLN A 170 32.19 -8.38 7.13
N SER A 171 31.19 -8.76 6.34
CA SER A 171 31.37 -9.64 5.17
C SER A 171 30.78 -9.06 3.88
N TYR A 172 29.97 -8.03 3.97
CA TYR A 172 29.28 -7.41 2.83
C TYR A 172 29.55 -5.91 2.77
N ASP A 173 29.67 -5.39 1.55
CA ASP A 173 29.92 -3.96 1.30
C ASP A 173 28.69 -3.12 1.67
N ARG A 174 27.49 -3.64 1.39
CA ARG A 174 26.21 -2.99 1.71
C ARG A 174 25.25 -3.99 2.35
N VAL A 175 24.51 -3.52 3.35
CA VAL A 175 23.44 -4.27 4.02
C VAL A 175 22.13 -3.53 3.79
N TRP A 176 21.28 -4.06 2.94
CA TRP A 176 20.00 -3.49 2.59
C TRP A 176 18.89 -3.97 3.52
N TYR A 177 18.08 -3.05 4.05
CA TYR A 177 16.80 -3.41 4.67
C TYR A 177 15.66 -2.97 3.75
N MET A 178 14.73 -3.88 3.47
CA MET A 178 13.59 -3.65 2.60
C MET A 178 12.28 -3.74 3.38
N CYS A 179 11.50 -2.65 3.37
CA CYS A 179 10.22 -2.56 4.08
C CYS A 179 9.20 -1.76 3.26
N ASP A 180 7.92 -1.93 3.60
CA ASP A 180 6.87 -1.02 3.16
C ASP A 180 6.80 0.15 4.16
N SER A 181 6.49 1.34 3.68
CA SER A 181 6.25 2.49 4.57
C SER A 181 4.95 2.34 5.34
N VAL A 182 3.92 1.89 4.63
CA VAL A 182 2.59 1.54 5.15
C VAL A 182 2.25 0.15 4.62
N TYR A 183 2.06 -0.81 5.51
CA TYR A 183 1.81 -2.20 5.15
C TYR A 183 0.38 -2.41 4.67
N SER A 184 0.26 -3.06 3.53
CA SER A 184 -0.98 -3.11 2.73
C SER A 184 -2.15 -3.83 3.40
N ILE A 185 -1.91 -4.75 4.33
CA ILE A 185 -2.94 -5.59 4.96
C ILE A 185 -3.45 -4.96 6.25
N PHE A 186 -2.55 -4.70 7.19
CA PHE A 186 -2.93 -4.24 8.53
C PHE A 186 -2.96 -2.72 8.65
N GLY A 187 -2.38 -1.99 7.68
CA GLY A 187 -2.32 -0.53 7.69
C GLY A 187 -1.34 0.05 8.71
N ASP A 188 -0.55 -0.80 9.35
CA ASP A 188 0.55 -0.39 10.22
C ASP A 188 1.75 0.14 9.42
N THR A 189 2.71 0.75 10.09
CA THR A 189 3.81 1.47 9.43
C THR A 189 5.18 0.96 9.88
N ALA A 190 6.20 1.17 9.04
CA ALA A 190 7.57 0.93 9.44
C ALA A 190 8.02 1.98 10.49
N PRO A 191 8.76 1.58 11.52
CA PRO A 191 9.18 2.46 12.61
C PRO A 191 10.38 3.32 12.19
N PHE A 192 10.17 4.27 11.27
CA PHE A 192 11.24 5.13 10.72
C PHE A 192 12.01 5.90 11.79
N LYS A 193 11.37 6.21 12.92
CA LYS A 193 12.00 6.87 14.05
C LYS A 193 13.16 6.05 14.64
N ASP A 194 13.06 4.72 14.56
CA ASP A 194 14.08 3.80 15.03
C ASP A 194 15.04 3.37 13.92
N ILE A 195 14.59 3.38 12.66
CA ILE A 195 15.42 3.05 11.48
C ILE A 195 16.40 4.18 11.13
N THR A 196 15.94 5.44 11.18
CA THR A 196 16.76 6.61 10.78
C THR A 196 18.12 6.66 11.51
N PRO A 197 18.22 6.48 12.84
CA PRO A 197 19.51 6.49 13.53
C PRO A 197 20.47 5.39 13.08
N LEU A 198 19.96 4.30 12.50
CA LEU A 198 20.82 3.22 11.98
C LEU A 198 21.48 3.63 10.65
N LEU A 199 20.78 4.40 9.79
CA LEU A 199 21.36 4.96 8.57
C LEU A 199 22.53 5.91 8.88
N ASP A 200 22.37 6.77 9.89
CA ASP A 200 23.42 7.68 10.30
C ASP A 200 24.61 6.97 10.96
N ARG A 201 24.38 5.83 11.62
CA ARG A 201 25.38 5.10 12.42
C ARG A 201 26.22 4.13 11.60
N TYR A 202 25.63 3.51 10.60
CA TYR A 202 26.27 2.44 9.83
C TYR A 202 26.37 2.81 8.35
N GLU A 203 27.57 3.18 7.91
CA GLU A 203 27.86 3.57 6.52
C GLU A 203 27.46 2.49 5.48
N GLN A 204 27.58 1.19 5.87
CA GLN A 204 27.18 0.09 4.99
C GLN A 204 25.66 -0.14 4.97
N PHE A 205 24.89 0.50 5.87
CA PHE A 205 23.47 0.27 5.94
C PHE A 205 22.71 1.09 4.88
N HIS A 206 21.84 0.43 4.15
CA HIS A 206 21.04 1.00 3.08
C HIS A 206 19.57 0.66 3.29
N LEU A 207 18.69 1.57 2.93
CA LEU A 207 17.24 1.43 3.12
C LEU A 207 16.52 1.44 1.76
N TYR A 208 15.72 0.41 1.52
CA TYR A 208 14.81 0.34 0.38
C TYR A 208 13.36 0.37 0.87
N VAL A 209 12.61 1.40 0.50
CA VAL A 209 11.23 1.61 0.97
C VAL A 209 10.23 1.51 -0.17
N ASP A 210 9.24 0.63 -0.03
CA ASP A 210 8.03 0.66 -0.84
C ASP A 210 7.00 1.58 -0.17
N ASP A 211 6.84 2.79 -0.71
CA ASP A 211 5.90 3.81 -0.22
C ASP A 211 4.62 3.86 -1.08
N ALA A 212 4.25 2.76 -1.71
CA ALA A 212 3.09 2.68 -2.59
C ALA A 212 1.77 3.00 -1.88
N HIS A 213 1.65 2.71 -0.60
CA HIS A 213 0.48 3.03 0.22
C HIS A 213 0.59 4.36 0.97
N GLY A 214 1.75 5.03 0.94
CA GLY A 214 1.96 6.33 1.60
C GLY A 214 1.75 7.53 0.69
N MET A 215 1.87 7.37 -0.63
CA MET A 215 1.78 8.45 -1.61
C MET A 215 0.44 9.18 -1.58
N SER A 216 0.48 10.48 -1.82
CA SER A 216 -0.62 11.42 -2.00
C SER A 216 -1.28 11.89 -0.71
N TRP A 217 -1.58 11.02 0.22
CA TRP A 217 -2.30 11.39 1.44
C TRP A 217 -1.38 11.86 2.57
N ALA A 218 -0.07 11.62 2.47
CA ALA A 218 0.89 12.00 3.50
C ALA A 218 1.99 12.93 2.95
N GLY A 219 2.38 13.88 3.77
CA GLY A 219 3.48 14.81 3.53
C GLY A 219 3.17 15.95 2.56
N LYS A 220 4.05 16.93 2.56
CA LYS A 220 3.96 18.11 1.68
C LYS A 220 3.88 17.65 0.21
N HIS A 221 2.95 18.24 -0.55
CA HIS A 221 2.68 17.84 -1.93
C HIS A 221 2.33 16.36 -2.11
N GLY A 222 1.91 15.66 -1.06
CA GLY A 222 1.62 14.23 -1.12
C GLY A 222 2.84 13.34 -1.40
N ARG A 223 4.03 13.79 -1.02
CA ARG A 223 5.32 13.08 -1.28
C ARG A 223 5.48 11.74 -0.60
N GLY A 224 4.45 11.31 0.15
CA GLY A 224 4.40 9.98 0.74
C GLY A 224 4.72 9.93 2.24
N TYR A 225 4.42 8.76 2.83
CA TYR A 225 4.52 8.57 4.27
C TYR A 225 5.97 8.59 4.75
N VAL A 226 6.88 7.87 4.08
CA VAL A 226 8.28 7.82 4.51
C VAL A 226 8.93 9.21 4.54
N LEU A 227 8.73 10.02 3.49
CA LEU A 227 9.32 11.36 3.44
C LEU A 227 8.59 12.38 4.34
N ASN A 228 7.45 12.02 4.91
CA ASN A 228 6.82 12.76 5.99
C ASN A 228 7.41 12.40 7.37
N GLN A 229 8.01 11.20 7.51
CA GLN A 229 8.60 10.73 8.77
C GLN A 229 10.09 11.07 8.89
N MET A 230 10.82 11.08 7.77
CA MET A 230 12.25 11.34 7.75
C MET A 230 12.66 12.07 6.45
N PRO A 231 13.76 12.85 6.46
CA PRO A 231 14.33 13.39 5.23
C PRO A 231 14.85 12.25 4.34
N PHE A 232 14.98 12.52 3.03
CA PHE A 232 15.62 11.57 2.12
C PHE A 232 17.10 11.42 2.49
N HIS A 233 17.55 10.18 2.75
CA HIS A 233 18.93 9.85 3.10
C HIS A 233 19.70 9.40 1.85
N GLU A 234 21.01 9.67 1.77
CA GLU A 234 21.85 9.28 0.62
C GLU A 234 21.91 7.76 0.36
N HIS A 235 21.77 6.96 1.43
CA HIS A 235 21.70 5.50 1.37
C HIS A 235 20.26 4.96 1.20
N MET A 236 19.32 5.77 0.73
CA MET A 236 17.93 5.37 0.61
C MET A 236 17.47 5.36 -0.85
N ILE A 237 16.65 4.36 -1.18
CA ILE A 237 15.86 4.29 -2.41
C ILE A 237 14.39 4.18 -1.98
N VAL A 238 13.55 4.99 -2.61
CA VAL A 238 12.10 4.96 -2.40
C VAL A 238 11.41 4.59 -3.70
N THR A 239 10.44 3.70 -3.60
CA THR A 239 9.51 3.41 -4.70
C THR A 239 8.11 3.79 -4.28
N SER A 240 7.29 4.22 -5.21
CA SER A 240 5.91 4.61 -4.92
C SER A 240 4.96 4.21 -6.04
N SER A 241 3.66 4.25 -5.78
CA SER A 241 2.64 3.84 -6.75
C SER A 241 1.79 5.02 -7.21
N LEU A 242 1.72 5.21 -8.52
CA LEU A 242 0.80 6.15 -9.14
C LEU A 242 -0.60 5.53 -9.35
N ALA A 243 -0.78 4.24 -9.01
CA ALA A 243 -2.02 3.49 -9.22
C ALA A 243 -2.93 3.42 -7.98
N LYS A 244 -2.65 4.21 -6.95
CA LYS A 244 -3.43 4.25 -5.70
C LYS A 244 -3.87 5.68 -5.40
N GLY A 245 -3.46 6.28 -4.30
CA GLY A 245 -3.82 7.65 -3.93
C GLY A 245 -3.55 8.70 -4.99
N PHE A 246 -2.57 8.48 -5.86
CA PHE A 246 -2.27 9.38 -6.98
C PHE A 246 -3.30 9.36 -8.12
N GLY A 247 -4.15 8.32 -8.18
CA GLY A 247 -5.33 8.24 -9.05
C GLY A 247 -5.06 7.92 -10.53
N SER A 248 -3.88 7.38 -10.87
CA SER A 248 -3.53 7.05 -12.27
C SER A 248 -3.00 5.61 -12.40
N CYS A 249 -1.85 5.42 -13.04
CA CYS A 249 -1.15 4.15 -13.14
C CYS A 249 0.35 4.39 -13.25
N GLY A 250 1.17 3.40 -12.89
CA GLY A 250 2.62 3.46 -12.95
C GLY A 250 3.29 3.36 -11.59
N GLY A 251 4.62 3.38 -11.61
CA GLY A 251 5.47 3.45 -10.43
C GLY A 251 6.44 4.62 -10.53
N ALA A 252 6.66 5.33 -9.44
CA ALA A 252 7.70 6.33 -9.30
C ALA A 252 8.89 5.71 -8.56
N LEU A 253 10.09 5.83 -9.12
CA LEU A 253 11.34 5.34 -8.56
C LEU A 253 12.19 6.55 -8.22
N ILE A 254 12.45 6.76 -6.93
CA ILE A 254 13.06 7.97 -6.39
C ILE A 254 14.47 7.65 -5.90
N PHE A 255 15.45 8.39 -6.39
CA PHE A 255 16.87 8.17 -6.17
C PHE A 255 17.53 9.36 -5.49
N ASN A 256 18.71 9.14 -4.89
CA ASN A 256 19.47 10.20 -4.28
C ASN A 256 19.96 11.23 -5.31
N ASP A 257 20.41 10.76 -6.48
CA ASP A 257 21.02 11.58 -7.52
C ASP A 257 20.66 11.12 -8.94
N GLU A 258 21.00 11.95 -9.92
CA GLU A 258 20.75 11.64 -11.34
C GLU A 258 21.56 10.44 -11.86
N ALA A 259 22.73 10.16 -11.30
CA ALA A 259 23.55 9.04 -11.76
C ALA A 259 22.85 7.69 -11.47
N GLN A 260 22.22 7.54 -10.31
CA GLN A 260 21.42 6.35 -9.99
C GLN A 260 20.18 6.24 -10.89
N LYS A 261 19.48 7.35 -11.15
CA LYS A 261 18.35 7.39 -12.09
C LYS A 261 18.77 6.94 -13.50
N GLU A 262 19.84 7.49 -14.02
CA GLU A 262 20.38 7.13 -15.34
C GLU A 262 20.87 5.68 -15.41
N LEU A 263 21.48 5.17 -14.34
CA LEU A 263 21.85 3.75 -14.26
C LEU A 263 20.64 2.84 -14.46
N ILE A 264 19.52 3.13 -13.78
CA ILE A 264 18.28 2.35 -13.93
C ILE A 264 17.70 2.51 -15.33
N ARG A 265 17.67 3.72 -15.86
CA ARG A 265 17.18 4.00 -17.22
C ARG A 265 17.94 3.21 -18.28
N ASN A 266 19.27 3.14 -18.17
CA ASN A 266 20.15 2.60 -19.19
C ASN A 266 20.41 1.09 -19.05
N CYS A 267 20.35 0.54 -17.83
CA CYS A 267 20.82 -0.82 -17.54
C CYS A 267 19.72 -1.76 -17.09
N SER A 268 18.53 -1.27 -16.65
CA SER A 268 17.51 -2.19 -16.13
C SER A 268 16.76 -2.87 -17.27
N SER A 269 16.73 -4.19 -17.22
CA SER A 269 16.06 -5.03 -18.23
C SER A 269 14.58 -4.67 -18.39
N SER A 270 13.84 -4.46 -17.30
CA SER A 270 12.42 -4.15 -17.39
C SER A 270 12.13 -2.71 -17.88
N SER A 271 13.06 -1.77 -17.73
CA SER A 271 12.94 -0.44 -18.33
C SER A 271 13.12 -0.48 -19.86
N ILE A 272 13.95 -1.38 -20.34
CA ILE A 272 14.29 -1.51 -21.77
C ILE A 272 13.26 -2.40 -22.48
N PHE A 273 12.90 -3.55 -21.90
CA PHE A 273 12.15 -4.62 -22.57
C PHE A 273 10.70 -4.74 -22.11
N SER A 274 10.11 -3.71 -21.49
CA SER A 274 8.67 -3.69 -21.18
C SER A 274 7.94 -2.55 -21.88
N GLY A 275 6.63 -2.74 -22.14
CA GLY A 275 5.80 -1.70 -22.72
C GLY A 275 5.71 -0.47 -21.80
N PRO A 276 5.86 0.76 -22.35
CA PRO A 276 5.79 1.98 -21.56
C PRO A 276 4.35 2.36 -21.18
N LEU A 277 4.21 3.34 -20.28
CA LEU A 277 2.89 3.93 -19.97
C LEU A 277 2.27 4.54 -21.24
N GLN A 278 0.97 4.36 -21.36
CA GLN A 278 0.20 4.85 -22.50
C GLN A 278 -0.03 6.37 -22.41
N PRO A 279 -0.25 7.07 -23.54
CA PRO A 279 -0.48 8.52 -23.57
C PRO A 279 -1.59 8.97 -22.59
N ALA A 280 -2.72 8.28 -22.55
CA ALA A 280 -3.81 8.58 -21.61
C ALA A 280 -3.36 8.59 -20.14
N VAL A 281 -2.54 7.59 -19.76
CA VAL A 281 -2.00 7.47 -18.40
C VAL A 281 -1.03 8.61 -18.10
N LEU A 282 -0.16 8.97 -19.04
CA LEU A 282 0.77 10.10 -18.88
C LEU A 282 0.01 11.42 -18.71
N GLY A 283 -1.00 11.67 -19.55
CA GLY A 283 -1.85 12.87 -19.45
C GLY A 283 -2.53 12.97 -18.10
N ALA A 284 -3.20 11.92 -17.66
CA ALA A 284 -3.83 11.85 -16.33
C ALA A 284 -2.83 12.06 -15.20
N SER A 285 -1.65 11.43 -15.28
CA SER A 285 -0.61 11.53 -14.25
C SER A 285 -0.02 12.95 -14.17
N ILE A 286 0.16 13.64 -15.29
CA ILE A 286 0.62 15.04 -15.31
C ILE A 286 -0.42 15.94 -14.64
N ALA A 287 -1.70 15.74 -14.90
CA ALA A 287 -2.77 16.49 -14.24
C ALA A 287 -2.78 16.23 -12.73
N SER A 288 -2.64 14.98 -12.33
CA SER A 288 -2.51 14.61 -10.90
C SER A 288 -1.30 15.29 -10.26
N ALA A 289 -0.11 15.22 -10.88
CA ALA A 289 1.09 15.87 -10.36
C ALA A 289 0.92 17.39 -10.19
N LYS A 290 0.20 18.06 -11.12
CA LYS A 290 -0.14 19.48 -11.02
C LYS A 290 -1.10 19.76 -9.85
N ILE A 291 -2.06 18.88 -9.56
CA ILE A 291 -2.91 18.96 -8.37
C ILE A 291 -2.03 18.83 -7.09
N HIS A 292 -1.11 17.88 -7.05
CA HIS A 292 -0.19 17.69 -5.91
C HIS A 292 0.71 18.90 -5.65
N LEU A 293 1.12 19.62 -6.67
CA LEU A 293 1.92 20.83 -6.54
C LEU A 293 1.10 22.10 -6.26
N SER A 294 -0.23 22.00 -6.24
CA SER A 294 -1.13 23.09 -5.87
C SER A 294 -1.63 22.95 -4.43
N ASN A 295 -2.35 23.97 -3.93
CA ASN A 295 -2.96 23.93 -2.59
C ASN A 295 -4.15 22.94 -2.51
N GLU A 296 -4.64 22.43 -3.64
CA GLU A 296 -5.76 21.46 -3.66
C GLU A 296 -5.41 20.18 -2.88
N ILE A 297 -4.15 19.75 -2.93
CA ILE A 297 -3.74 18.51 -2.27
C ILE A 297 -3.87 18.59 -0.74
N GLU A 298 -3.57 19.74 -0.15
CA GLU A 298 -3.67 19.97 1.31
C GLU A 298 -5.13 19.82 1.76
N THR A 299 -6.06 20.46 1.05
CA THR A 299 -7.50 20.31 1.33
C THR A 299 -7.94 18.85 1.21
N MET A 300 -7.46 18.15 0.18
CA MET A 300 -7.79 16.74 -0.02
C MET A 300 -7.22 15.83 1.09
N GLN A 301 -6.03 16.14 1.58
CA GLN A 301 -5.41 15.44 2.72
C GLN A 301 -6.21 15.66 4.00
N ASP A 302 -6.63 16.91 4.28
CA ASP A 302 -7.44 17.23 5.45
C ASP A 302 -8.79 16.52 5.43
N GLU A 303 -9.47 16.48 4.28
CA GLU A 303 -10.73 15.77 4.11
C GLU A 303 -10.58 14.25 4.34
N LEU A 304 -9.48 13.63 3.89
CA LEU A 304 -9.23 12.22 4.14
C LEU A 304 -8.88 11.99 5.61
N PHE A 305 -8.08 12.88 6.21
CA PHE A 305 -7.72 12.82 7.63
C PHE A 305 -8.96 12.90 8.53
N GLU A 306 -9.90 13.79 8.24
CA GLU A 306 -11.19 13.87 8.95
C GLU A 306 -11.92 12.53 8.95
N ARG A 307 -11.96 11.84 7.81
CA ARG A 307 -12.59 10.51 7.67
C ARG A 307 -11.88 9.44 8.46
N MET A 308 -10.55 9.43 8.42
CA MET A 308 -9.73 8.49 9.21
C MET A 308 -9.95 8.69 10.71
N PHE A 309 -9.92 9.95 11.15
CA PHE A 309 -10.16 10.30 12.56
C PHE A 309 -11.57 9.91 13.01
N TYR A 310 -12.58 10.22 12.20
CA TYR A 310 -13.96 9.84 12.46
C TYR A 310 -14.15 8.32 12.54
N PHE A 311 -13.47 7.56 11.64
CA PHE A 311 -13.50 6.11 11.67
C PHE A 311 -12.95 5.54 12.99
N VAL A 312 -11.78 6.01 13.41
CA VAL A 312 -11.13 5.54 14.66
C VAL A 312 -12.01 5.84 15.88
N GLN A 313 -12.55 7.06 15.96
CA GLN A 313 -13.44 7.44 17.08
C GLN A 313 -14.73 6.59 17.09
N THR A 314 -15.37 6.44 15.94
CA THR A 314 -16.61 5.67 15.83
C THR A 314 -16.37 4.19 16.13
N ALA A 315 -15.30 3.61 15.64
CA ALA A 315 -14.93 2.23 15.93
C ALA A 315 -14.68 2.00 17.44
N ALA A 316 -13.97 2.93 18.09
CA ALA A 316 -13.75 2.88 19.54
C ALA A 316 -15.06 2.97 20.34
N ASN A 317 -15.99 3.86 19.95
CA ASN A 317 -17.29 3.99 20.58
C ASN A 317 -18.17 2.72 20.48
N HIS A 318 -17.93 1.91 19.44
CA HIS A 318 -18.63 0.64 19.22
C HIS A 318 -17.83 -0.59 19.68
N ASN A 319 -16.68 -0.41 20.35
CA ASN A 319 -15.78 -1.48 20.78
C ASN A 319 -15.36 -2.43 19.62
N ILE A 320 -15.20 -1.89 18.41
CA ILE A 320 -14.75 -2.67 17.26
C ILE A 320 -13.23 -2.91 17.39
N PRO A 321 -12.74 -4.16 17.37
CA PRO A 321 -11.33 -4.49 17.58
C PRO A 321 -10.50 -4.17 16.33
N ILE A 322 -9.87 -3.00 16.29
CA ILE A 322 -8.93 -2.61 15.25
C ILE A 322 -7.52 -2.99 15.69
N ILE A 323 -6.73 -3.63 14.80
CA ILE A 323 -5.38 -4.14 15.12
C ILE A 323 -4.40 -3.02 15.45
N ASN A 324 -4.47 -1.90 14.72
CA ASN A 324 -3.57 -0.78 14.94
C ASN A 324 -4.37 0.53 15.03
N ASN A 325 -3.81 1.50 15.76
CA ASN A 325 -4.38 2.83 15.94
C ASN A 325 -3.61 3.90 15.12
N GLU A 326 -2.85 3.49 14.11
CA GLU A 326 -2.14 4.41 13.25
C GLU A 326 -3.09 5.12 12.30
N MET A 327 -2.83 6.41 12.08
CA MET A 327 -3.66 7.25 11.21
C MET A 327 -3.27 7.02 9.75
N THR A 328 -3.64 5.87 9.22
CA THR A 328 -3.52 5.50 7.80
C THR A 328 -4.90 5.23 7.21
N PRO A 329 -5.09 5.33 5.88
CA PRO A 329 -6.40 5.09 5.27
C PRO A 329 -6.74 3.59 5.15
N ILE A 330 -6.03 2.72 5.86
CA ILE A 330 -6.20 1.27 5.88
C ILE A 330 -6.46 0.84 7.32
N PHE A 331 -7.60 0.21 7.55
CA PHE A 331 -7.98 -0.32 8.86
C PHE A 331 -8.23 -1.81 8.78
N TYR A 332 -7.77 -2.53 9.77
CA TYR A 332 -8.00 -3.97 9.87
C TYR A 332 -8.82 -4.28 11.13
N VAL A 333 -10.05 -4.70 10.91
CA VAL A 333 -10.93 -5.19 12.00
C VAL A 333 -10.57 -6.66 12.26
N ALA A 334 -10.08 -6.95 13.47
CA ALA A 334 -9.78 -8.31 13.89
C ALA A 334 -11.07 -9.13 14.04
N ILE A 335 -11.11 -10.34 13.49
CA ILE A 335 -12.27 -11.22 13.57
C ILE A 335 -11.88 -12.61 14.11
N GLY A 336 -10.68 -13.10 13.84
CA GLY A 336 -10.17 -14.37 14.35
C GLY A 336 -10.55 -15.56 13.48
N LYS A 337 -11.52 -16.36 13.93
CA LYS A 337 -11.93 -17.59 13.24
C LYS A 337 -12.46 -17.30 11.81
N PRO A 338 -12.03 -18.06 10.79
CA PRO A 338 -12.47 -17.85 9.41
C PRO A 338 -13.99 -17.94 9.23
N GLU A 339 -14.66 -18.81 9.98
CA GLU A 339 -16.12 -19.01 9.91
C GLU A 339 -16.86 -17.74 10.36
N VAL A 340 -16.40 -17.10 11.42
CA VAL A 340 -16.94 -15.81 11.94
C VAL A 340 -16.74 -14.72 10.88
N GLY A 341 -15.54 -14.64 10.32
CA GLY A 341 -15.22 -13.64 9.28
C GLY A 341 -16.04 -13.83 8.00
N GLN A 342 -16.22 -15.05 7.55
CA GLN A 342 -17.08 -15.37 6.40
C GLN A 342 -18.53 -14.91 6.64
N LYS A 343 -19.11 -15.25 7.78
CA LYS A 343 -20.48 -14.87 8.12
C LYS A 343 -20.65 -13.35 8.23
N LEU A 344 -19.70 -12.66 8.87
CA LEU A 344 -19.75 -11.21 9.00
C LEU A 344 -19.62 -10.51 7.63
N SER A 345 -18.74 -11.01 6.77
CA SER A 345 -18.59 -10.46 5.43
C SER A 345 -19.86 -10.62 4.58
N LEU A 346 -20.50 -11.80 4.64
CA LEU A 346 -21.79 -12.04 3.98
C LEU A 346 -22.91 -11.19 4.56
N PHE A 347 -22.93 -11.02 5.88
CA PHE A 347 -23.90 -10.13 6.53
C PHE A 347 -23.76 -8.71 6.00
N LEU A 348 -22.54 -8.14 5.97
CA LEU A 348 -22.31 -6.78 5.48
C LEU A 348 -22.62 -6.63 3.99
N GLN A 349 -22.32 -7.63 3.19
CA GLN A 349 -22.74 -7.63 1.79
C GLN A 349 -24.27 -7.61 1.69
N ASN A 350 -24.99 -8.31 2.57
CA ASN A 350 -26.46 -8.25 2.59
C ASN A 350 -27.00 -6.88 3.01
N GLU A 351 -26.26 -6.15 3.83
CA GLU A 351 -26.56 -4.77 4.23
C GLU A 351 -26.09 -3.70 3.21
N GLY A 352 -25.51 -4.11 2.06
CA GLY A 352 -25.07 -3.18 1.01
C GLY A 352 -23.66 -2.61 1.20
N TYR A 353 -22.79 -3.28 1.95
CA TYR A 353 -21.39 -2.86 2.13
C TYR A 353 -20.43 -3.90 1.57
N PHE A 354 -19.44 -3.44 0.82
CA PHE A 354 -18.38 -4.30 0.33
C PHE A 354 -17.02 -3.89 0.89
N SER A 355 -16.38 -4.81 1.63
CA SER A 355 -15.03 -4.70 2.15
C SER A 355 -14.24 -5.99 1.90
N ASN A 356 -12.90 -5.93 1.98
CA ASN A 356 -12.07 -7.10 1.75
C ASN A 356 -12.08 -8.02 2.98
N TYR A 357 -12.61 -9.22 2.83
CA TYR A 357 -12.43 -10.30 3.79
C TYR A 357 -11.06 -10.93 3.62
N MET A 358 -10.21 -10.84 4.65
CA MET A 358 -8.85 -11.36 4.69
C MET A 358 -8.81 -12.69 5.44
N VAL A 359 -8.28 -13.72 4.78
CA VAL A 359 -8.19 -15.08 5.29
C VAL A 359 -6.91 -15.72 4.76
N PHE A 360 -6.50 -16.85 5.35
CA PHE A 360 -5.38 -17.62 4.80
C PHE A 360 -5.50 -17.86 3.27
N PRO A 361 -4.44 -17.69 2.49
CA PRO A 361 -3.02 -17.50 2.88
C PRO A 361 -2.58 -16.05 3.07
N THR A 362 -3.45 -15.06 2.90
CA THR A 362 -3.10 -13.64 3.00
C THR A 362 -2.70 -13.26 4.44
N VAL A 363 -3.39 -13.85 5.42
CA VAL A 363 -3.09 -13.74 6.85
C VAL A 363 -3.03 -15.12 7.48
N PRO A 364 -2.43 -15.30 8.67
CA PRO A 364 -2.48 -16.57 9.41
C PRO A 364 -3.92 -17.03 9.65
N MET A 365 -4.14 -18.35 9.77
CA MET A 365 -5.51 -18.92 9.88
C MET A 365 -6.35 -18.33 11.02
N LYS A 366 -5.71 -18.03 12.16
CA LYS A 366 -6.38 -17.46 13.35
C LYS A 366 -6.51 -15.93 13.30
N ASN A 367 -5.96 -15.29 12.27
CA ASN A 367 -5.95 -13.83 12.14
C ASN A 367 -6.83 -13.35 10.99
N SER A 368 -7.94 -14.08 10.69
CA SER A 368 -8.88 -13.59 9.70
C SER A 368 -9.49 -12.26 10.13
N GLY A 369 -9.82 -11.42 9.19
CA GLY A 369 -10.35 -10.10 9.49
C GLY A 369 -10.91 -9.40 8.29
N MET A 370 -11.34 -8.18 8.51
CA MET A 370 -11.88 -7.32 7.48
C MET A 370 -10.95 -6.13 7.27
N ARG A 371 -10.42 -6.02 6.06
CA ARG A 371 -9.64 -4.86 5.64
C ARG A 371 -10.59 -3.82 5.07
N ILE A 372 -10.66 -2.68 5.72
CA ILE A 372 -11.47 -1.52 5.32
C ILE A 372 -10.52 -0.41 4.88
N THR A 373 -10.76 0.14 3.69
CA THR A 373 -10.01 1.29 3.19
C THR A 373 -10.93 2.48 3.03
N LEU A 374 -10.44 3.64 3.43
CA LEU A 374 -11.15 4.89 3.29
C LEU A 374 -10.65 5.67 2.08
N THR A 375 -11.60 6.33 1.42
CA THR A 375 -11.33 7.30 0.36
C THR A 375 -12.09 8.58 0.64
N ARG A 376 -11.74 9.67 -0.02
CA ARG A 376 -12.48 10.93 0.07
C ARG A 376 -13.93 10.85 -0.44
N HIS A 377 -14.25 9.82 -1.23
CA HIS A 377 -15.64 9.59 -1.69
C HIS A 377 -16.59 9.15 -0.58
N HIS A 378 -16.08 8.55 0.50
CA HIS A 378 -16.93 8.18 1.64
C HIS A 378 -17.36 9.42 2.42
N SER A 379 -18.65 9.55 2.72
CA SER A 379 -19.13 10.52 3.69
C SER A 379 -18.93 10.00 5.12
N LEU A 380 -18.93 10.89 6.11
CA LEU A 380 -18.92 10.50 7.52
C LEU A 380 -20.12 9.59 7.88
N GLN A 381 -21.27 9.81 7.21
CA GLN A 381 -22.45 8.97 7.39
C GLN A 381 -22.26 7.55 6.83
N ASP A 382 -21.56 7.39 5.68
CA ASP A 382 -21.24 6.07 5.13
C ASP A 382 -20.36 5.29 6.13
N ILE A 383 -19.36 5.96 6.72
CA ILE A 383 -18.46 5.39 7.72
C ILE A 383 -19.22 4.99 8.98
N GLN A 384 -20.07 5.88 9.51
CA GLN A 384 -20.87 5.61 10.68
C GLN A 384 -21.76 4.38 10.48
N LYS A 385 -22.53 4.37 9.40
CA LYS A 385 -23.45 3.26 9.09
C LYS A 385 -22.73 1.94 8.91
N LEU A 386 -21.57 1.93 8.22
CA LEU A 386 -20.74 0.74 8.10
C LEU A 386 -20.36 0.21 9.49
N LEU A 387 -19.81 1.06 10.37
CA LEU A 387 -19.31 0.64 11.68
C LEU A 387 -20.42 0.18 12.61
N GLU A 388 -21.60 0.82 12.56
CA GLU A 388 -22.80 0.34 13.26
C GLU A 388 -23.20 -1.08 12.81
N ARG A 389 -23.15 -1.36 11.50
CA ARG A 389 -23.45 -2.71 10.98
C ARG A 389 -22.37 -3.72 11.32
N VAL A 390 -21.09 -3.31 11.28
CA VAL A 390 -19.97 -4.14 11.72
C VAL A 390 -20.16 -4.54 13.18
N ALA A 391 -20.42 -3.58 14.08
CA ALA A 391 -20.60 -3.85 15.50
C ALA A 391 -21.79 -4.79 15.76
N TYR A 392 -22.94 -4.51 15.16
CA TYR A 392 -24.15 -5.34 15.31
C TYR A 392 -23.93 -6.77 14.78
N GLY A 393 -23.41 -6.89 13.56
CA GLY A 393 -23.17 -8.19 12.93
C GLY A 393 -22.13 -9.01 13.67
N PHE A 394 -21.09 -8.35 14.17
CA PHE A 394 -20.00 -8.97 14.91
C PHE A 394 -20.50 -9.55 16.25
N GLU A 395 -21.20 -8.76 17.06
CA GLU A 395 -21.79 -9.22 18.33
C GLU A 395 -22.73 -10.41 18.12
N LYS A 396 -23.62 -10.32 17.13
CA LYS A 396 -24.58 -11.39 16.82
C LYS A 396 -23.86 -12.68 16.42
N ILE A 397 -22.91 -12.61 15.47
CA ILE A 397 -22.24 -13.79 14.91
C ILE A 397 -21.29 -14.43 15.93
N MET A 398 -20.60 -13.65 16.76
CA MET A 398 -19.78 -14.18 17.85
C MET A 398 -20.59 -15.01 18.83
N LYS A 399 -21.80 -14.56 19.19
CA LYS A 399 -22.72 -15.32 20.03
C LYS A 399 -23.18 -16.63 19.37
N GLU A 400 -23.53 -16.58 18.08
CA GLU A 400 -23.91 -17.76 17.29
C GLU A 400 -22.81 -18.81 17.21
N GLU A 401 -21.53 -18.37 17.10
CA GLU A 401 -20.36 -19.24 16.95
C GLU A 401 -19.70 -19.61 18.29
N ASN A 402 -20.28 -19.20 19.42
CA ASN A 402 -19.69 -19.39 20.76
C ASN A 402 -18.19 -18.96 20.80
N TYR A 403 -17.90 -17.78 20.25
CA TYR A 403 -16.56 -17.20 20.18
C TYR A 403 -16.53 -15.91 20.98
N SER A 404 -15.58 -15.79 21.92
CA SER A 404 -15.52 -14.66 22.84
C SER A 404 -14.51 -13.60 22.37
N MET A 405 -14.65 -12.37 22.88
CA MET A 405 -13.65 -11.32 22.68
C MET A 405 -12.31 -11.68 23.31
N GLU A 406 -12.30 -12.43 24.41
CA GLU A 406 -11.07 -12.91 25.05
C GLU A 406 -10.29 -13.85 24.13
N GLU A 407 -10.96 -14.86 23.55
CA GLU A 407 -10.37 -15.75 22.55
C GLU A 407 -9.84 -14.97 21.33
N LEU A 408 -10.56 -13.93 20.88
CA LEU A 408 -10.12 -13.07 19.79
C LEU A 408 -8.81 -12.34 20.13
N TYR A 409 -8.74 -11.72 21.30
CA TYR A 409 -7.52 -11.01 21.74
C TYR A 409 -6.33 -11.96 21.88
N GLU A 410 -6.56 -13.19 22.35
CA GLU A 410 -5.52 -14.23 22.39
C GLU A 410 -5.04 -14.62 20.99
N ASP A 411 -5.96 -14.88 20.06
CA ASP A 411 -5.64 -15.25 18.67
C ASP A 411 -4.80 -14.18 17.95
N PHE A 412 -5.00 -12.91 18.26
CA PHE A 412 -4.23 -11.79 17.71
C PHE A 412 -3.07 -11.33 18.59
N SER A 413 -2.86 -11.94 19.77
CA SER A 413 -1.89 -11.46 20.76
C SER A 413 -2.09 -9.98 21.14
N MET A 414 -3.32 -9.52 21.17
CA MET A 414 -3.73 -8.17 21.56
C MET A 414 -3.89 -8.08 23.07
N ILE A 415 -3.66 -6.88 23.61
CA ILE A 415 -3.98 -6.60 25.01
C ILE A 415 -5.48 -6.34 25.11
N ASP A 416 -6.19 -7.11 25.95
CA ASP A 416 -7.59 -6.88 26.25
C ASP A 416 -7.76 -5.50 26.93
N PRO A 417 -8.48 -4.55 26.32
CA PRO A 417 -8.65 -3.22 26.87
C PRO A 417 -9.32 -3.22 28.26
N SER A 418 -10.16 -4.23 28.56
CA SER A 418 -10.83 -4.35 29.86
C SER A 418 -9.87 -4.75 31.00
N LYS A 419 -8.72 -5.35 30.64
CA LYS A 419 -7.67 -5.78 31.60
C LYS A 419 -6.54 -4.74 31.73
N SER A 420 -6.54 -3.67 30.91
CA SER A 420 -5.54 -2.62 30.97
C SER A 420 -6.01 -1.46 31.85
N ASN A 421 -5.28 -1.17 32.95
CA ASN A 421 -5.53 0.01 33.80
C ASN A 421 -5.11 1.34 33.13
N LYS A 422 -4.85 1.37 31.84
CA LYS A 422 -4.47 2.55 31.06
C LYS A 422 -5.28 2.62 29.77
N VAL A 423 -6.43 3.26 29.87
CA VAL A 423 -7.07 3.87 28.71
C VAL A 423 -6.37 5.20 28.46
N GLU A 424 -5.26 5.18 27.76
CA GLU A 424 -4.78 6.37 27.05
C GLU A 424 -5.15 6.17 25.57
N PRO A 425 -6.05 6.97 25.03
CA PRO A 425 -6.11 7.15 23.60
C PRO A 425 -4.84 7.90 23.22
N VAL A 426 -3.85 7.19 22.67
CA VAL A 426 -2.62 7.84 22.16
C VAL A 426 -2.97 8.52 20.85
N ILE A 427 -3.73 9.60 20.93
CA ILE A 427 -3.81 10.60 19.87
C ILE A 427 -2.86 11.73 20.27
N ARG A 428 -1.58 11.58 19.99
CA ARG A 428 -0.70 12.73 19.95
C ARG A 428 -0.79 13.35 18.55
N LEU A 429 -1.75 14.26 18.42
CA LEU A 429 -1.73 15.27 17.37
C LEU A 429 -0.40 16.03 17.45
N LYS A 430 0.47 15.85 16.47
CA LYS A 430 1.38 16.88 16.04
C LYS A 430 0.89 17.37 14.68
N VAL A 431 0.03 18.37 14.73
CA VAL A 431 -0.11 19.33 13.67
C VAL A 431 1.08 20.26 13.79
N ALA A 432 1.98 20.25 12.83
CA ALA A 432 2.90 21.33 12.47
C ALA A 432 3.40 21.09 11.06
#